data_71004669b312b109e2a07d0d8600a8df
#
_entry.id   71004669b312b109e2a07d0d8600a8df
#
_cell.length_a   1.000
_cell.length_b   1.000
_cell.length_c   1.000
_cell.angle_alpha   90.00
_cell.angle_beta   90.00
_cell.angle_gamma   90.00
#
_symmetry.space_group_name_H-M   'P 1'
#
loop_
_entity.id
_entity.type
_entity.pdbx_description
1 polymer ?
#
loop_
_entity_poly.entity_id
_entity_poly.type
_entity_poly.pdbx_seq_one_letter_code
_entity_poly.pdbx_strand_id
1 'polypeptide(L)'
;MLSAVAAIKHLSHLPIVVDPSHGTGKWRMVKPMSIAAVAAGADGLIIEMHPNPAKALSDGPQSLTPESYTDLMQDVLKLSKFMQESGIKPQEI
;
A
#
# COMPACT_ATOMS: atom_id res chain seq x y z
N MET A 1 11.31 -3.08 -5.49
CA MET A 1 9.91 -3.56 -5.34
C MET A 1 8.92 -2.67 -6.10
N LEU A 2 8.93 -1.36 -5.87
CA LEU A 2 7.96 -0.47 -6.53
C LEU A 2 8.15 -0.37 -8.03
N SER A 3 9.38 -0.46 -8.52
CA SER A 3 9.66 -0.50 -9.96
C SER A 3 9.05 -1.74 -10.61
N ALA A 4 8.99 -2.86 -9.89
CA ALA A 4 8.33 -4.07 -10.38
C ALA A 4 6.82 -3.86 -10.57
N VAL A 5 6.18 -3.11 -9.66
CA VAL A 5 4.75 -2.77 -9.79
C VAL A 5 4.51 -2.01 -11.09
N ALA A 6 5.28 -0.95 -11.33
CA ALA A 6 5.13 -0.14 -12.53
C ALA A 6 5.41 -0.97 -13.81
N ALA A 7 6.45 -1.81 -13.79
CA ALA A 7 6.81 -2.65 -14.92
C ALA A 7 5.71 -3.67 -15.25
N ILE A 8 5.15 -4.33 -14.23
CA ILE A 8 4.09 -5.33 -14.42
C ILE A 8 2.81 -4.65 -14.90
N LYS A 9 2.47 -3.48 -14.39
CA LYS A 9 1.30 -2.73 -14.88
C LYS A 9 1.45 -2.34 -16.34
N HIS A 10 2.66 -2.11 -16.80
CA HIS A 10 2.92 -1.86 -18.20
C HIS A 10 2.82 -3.13 -19.05
N LEU A 11 3.37 -4.26 -18.55
CA LEU A 11 3.47 -5.51 -19.32
C LEU A 11 2.21 -6.37 -19.26
N SER A 12 1.30 -6.13 -18.32
CA SER A 12 0.14 -6.97 -18.08
C SER A 12 -1.04 -6.13 -17.65
N HIS A 13 -2.25 -6.59 -17.96
CA HIS A 13 -3.49 -6.01 -17.50
C HIS A 13 -4.02 -6.66 -16.21
N LEU A 14 -3.25 -7.59 -15.63
CA LEU A 14 -3.64 -8.25 -14.38
C LEU A 14 -3.52 -7.29 -13.19
N PRO A 15 -4.42 -7.42 -12.19
CA PRO A 15 -4.30 -6.65 -10.96
C PRO A 15 -3.02 -7.00 -10.20
N ILE A 16 -2.45 -6.01 -9.51
CA ILE A 16 -1.29 -6.18 -8.65
C ILE A 16 -1.64 -5.74 -7.25
N VAL A 17 -1.38 -6.63 -6.28
CA VAL A 17 -1.57 -6.36 -4.86
C VAL A 17 -0.18 -6.28 -4.21
N VAL A 18 0.04 -5.26 -3.41
CA VAL A 18 1.30 -5.04 -2.70
C VAL A 18 1.10 -5.24 -1.21
N ASP A 19 2.04 -5.90 -0.56
CA ASP A 19 2.06 -6.13 0.87
C ASP A 19 3.18 -5.29 1.52
N PRO A 20 2.92 -4.02 1.86
CA PRO A 20 3.94 -3.19 2.49
C PRO A 20 4.26 -3.61 3.92
N SER A 21 3.36 -4.30 4.60
CA SER A 21 3.59 -4.79 5.96
C SER A 21 4.76 -5.79 5.99
N HIS A 22 4.67 -6.85 5.18
CA HIS A 22 5.72 -7.86 5.11
C HIS A 22 6.95 -7.36 4.37
N GLY A 23 6.77 -6.52 3.36
CA GLY A 23 7.87 -5.98 2.57
C GLY A 23 8.83 -5.11 3.37
N THR A 24 8.34 -4.41 4.39
CA THR A 24 9.16 -3.51 5.21
C THR A 24 9.48 -4.08 6.59
N GLY A 25 8.62 -4.93 7.14
CA GLY A 25 8.77 -5.48 8.48
C GLY A 25 8.65 -4.47 9.61
N LYS A 26 8.26 -3.22 9.32
CA LYS A 26 8.17 -2.13 10.30
C LYS A 26 6.91 -1.32 10.07
N TRP A 27 6.09 -1.15 11.12
CA TRP A 27 4.83 -0.43 11.00
C TRP A 27 4.98 1.01 10.52
N ARG A 28 6.10 1.67 10.86
CA ARG A 28 6.37 3.06 10.43
C ARG A 28 6.51 3.21 8.92
N MET A 29 6.92 2.15 8.26
CA MET A 29 7.14 2.15 6.82
C MET A 29 5.86 1.82 6.03
N VAL A 30 4.84 1.30 6.70
CA VAL A 30 3.64 0.82 6.02
C VAL A 30 2.92 1.95 5.30
N LYS A 31 2.70 3.09 5.95
CA LYS A 31 1.99 4.21 5.33
C LYS A 31 2.73 4.78 4.12
N PRO A 32 4.00 5.19 4.24
CA PRO A 32 4.71 5.76 3.07
C PRO A 32 4.84 4.75 1.93
N MET A 33 5.06 3.48 2.22
CA MET A 33 5.16 2.47 1.18
C MET A 33 3.82 2.14 0.54
N SER A 34 2.73 2.22 1.30
CA SER A 34 1.37 2.08 0.76
C SER A 34 1.04 3.22 -0.20
N ILE A 35 1.34 4.45 0.19
CA ILE A 35 1.14 5.62 -0.66
C ILE A 35 1.96 5.49 -1.95
N ALA A 36 3.22 5.12 -1.81
CA ALA A 36 4.11 4.93 -2.97
C ALA A 36 3.61 3.79 -3.88
N ALA A 37 3.13 2.69 -3.31
CA ALA A 37 2.60 1.57 -4.10
C ALA A 37 1.37 1.99 -4.91
N VAL A 38 0.45 2.74 -4.31
CA VAL A 38 -0.72 3.26 -5.01
C VAL A 38 -0.29 4.20 -6.13
N ALA A 39 0.65 5.11 -5.87
CA ALA A 39 1.19 6.01 -6.89
C ALA A 39 1.87 5.25 -8.03
N ALA A 40 2.52 4.13 -7.75
CA ALA A 40 3.16 3.28 -8.77
C ALA A 40 2.16 2.48 -9.59
N GLY A 41 0.89 2.43 -9.19
CA GLY A 41 -0.16 1.75 -9.93
C GLY A 41 -0.68 0.46 -9.32
N ALA A 42 -0.35 0.16 -8.06
CA ALA A 42 -0.90 -1.01 -7.38
C ALA A 42 -2.43 -0.92 -7.33
N ASP A 43 -3.09 -2.06 -7.51
CA ASP A 43 -4.55 -2.16 -7.49
C ASP A 43 -5.08 -2.42 -6.09
N GLY A 44 -4.26 -2.98 -5.20
CA GLY A 44 -4.64 -3.26 -3.83
C GLY A 44 -3.46 -3.37 -2.91
N LEU A 45 -3.76 -3.37 -1.62
CA LEU A 45 -2.76 -3.45 -0.54
C LEU A 45 -3.19 -4.54 0.43
N ILE A 46 -2.21 -5.26 0.97
CA ILE A 46 -2.41 -6.17 2.10
C ILE A 46 -1.73 -5.53 3.30
N ILE A 47 -2.49 -5.25 4.36
CA ILE A 47 -1.99 -4.54 5.52
C ILE A 47 -2.35 -5.33 6.78
N GLU A 48 -1.33 -5.62 7.58
CA GLU A 48 -1.50 -6.25 8.88
C GLU A 48 -2.02 -5.22 9.88
N MET A 49 -3.07 -5.57 10.60
CA MET A 49 -3.66 -4.72 11.62
C MET A 49 -3.89 -5.55 12.90
N HIS A 50 -3.65 -4.93 14.04
CA HIS A 50 -3.88 -5.55 15.33
C HIS A 50 -4.32 -4.50 16.35
N PRO A 51 -5.34 -4.76 17.18
CA PRO A 51 -5.79 -3.79 18.21
C PRO A 51 -4.68 -3.44 19.20
N ASN A 52 -3.77 -4.38 19.45
CA ASN A 52 -2.62 -4.17 20.31
C ASN A 52 -1.40 -4.89 19.70
N PRO A 53 -0.66 -4.23 18.80
CA PRO A 53 0.47 -4.89 18.11
C PRO A 53 1.51 -5.46 19.06
N ALA A 54 1.72 -4.86 20.23
CA ALA A 54 2.68 -5.35 21.22
C ALA A 54 2.31 -6.71 21.78
N LYS A 55 1.04 -7.11 21.69
CA LYS A 55 0.53 -8.40 22.17
C LYS A 55 0.21 -9.38 21.04
N ALA A 56 0.50 -9.01 19.79
CA ALA A 56 0.27 -9.90 18.66
C ALA A 56 1.17 -11.13 18.76
N LEU A 57 0.62 -12.30 18.44
CA LEU A 57 1.37 -13.55 18.45
C LEU A 57 2.35 -13.63 17.28
N SER A 58 2.05 -12.93 16.18
CA SER A 58 2.92 -12.85 15.02
C SER A 58 2.75 -11.47 14.35
N ASP A 59 3.74 -11.05 13.58
CA ASP A 59 3.71 -9.84 12.77
C ASP A 59 3.42 -8.53 13.54
N GLY A 60 3.54 -8.54 14.89
CA GLY A 60 3.31 -7.36 15.72
C GLY A 60 4.10 -6.13 15.31
N PRO A 61 5.44 -6.23 15.09
CA PRO A 61 6.26 -5.07 14.73
C PRO A 61 5.86 -4.40 13.42
N GLN A 62 5.18 -5.11 12.52
CA GLN A 62 4.75 -4.60 11.21
C GLN A 62 3.25 -4.33 11.14
N SER A 63 2.51 -4.58 12.23
CA SER A 63 1.07 -4.38 12.28
C SER A 63 0.72 -2.93 12.65
N LEU A 64 -0.33 -2.41 12.02
CA LEU A 64 -0.90 -1.11 12.37
C LEU A 64 -1.96 -1.26 13.45
N THR A 65 -2.15 -0.19 14.25
CA THR A 65 -3.34 -0.06 15.09
C THR A 65 -4.55 0.30 14.23
N PRO A 66 -5.78 0.09 14.73
CA PRO A 66 -6.96 0.54 14.00
C PRO A 66 -6.95 2.03 13.66
N GLU A 67 -6.45 2.87 14.56
CA GLU A 67 -6.35 4.32 14.32
C GLU A 67 -5.37 4.64 13.20
N SER A 68 -4.20 4.01 13.19
CA SER A 68 -3.20 4.19 12.14
C SER A 68 -3.70 3.67 10.81
N TYR A 69 -4.43 2.56 10.82
CA TYR A 69 -5.05 2.02 9.61
C TYR A 69 -6.09 2.99 9.02
N THR A 70 -6.95 3.55 9.87
CA THR A 70 -7.95 4.52 9.43
C THR A 70 -7.29 5.75 8.81
N ASP A 71 -6.26 6.28 9.46
CA ASP A 71 -5.48 7.41 8.94
C ASP A 71 -4.88 7.08 7.57
N LEU A 72 -4.25 5.91 7.46
CA LEU A 72 -3.68 5.44 6.21
C LEU A 72 -4.74 5.37 5.10
N MET A 73 -5.89 4.78 5.40
CA MET A 73 -6.93 4.60 4.39
C MET A 73 -7.54 5.92 3.92
N GLN A 74 -7.65 6.91 4.79
CA GLN A 74 -8.10 8.23 4.40
C GLN A 74 -7.15 8.83 3.34
N ASP A 75 -5.85 8.72 3.55
CA ASP A 75 -4.86 9.27 2.63
C ASP A 75 -4.77 8.46 1.33
N VAL A 76 -4.85 7.13 1.43
CA VAL A 76 -4.87 6.27 0.25
C VAL A 76 -6.07 6.59 -0.65
N LEU A 77 -7.24 6.77 -0.04
CA LEU A 77 -8.46 7.09 -0.80
C LEU A 77 -8.37 8.48 -1.45
N LYS A 78 -7.81 9.47 -0.77
CA LYS A 78 -7.58 10.80 -1.33
C LYS A 78 -6.64 10.74 -2.53
N LEU A 79 -5.53 9.99 -2.40
CA LEU A 79 -4.58 9.84 -3.49
C LEU A 79 -5.21 9.12 -4.69
N SER A 80 -5.92 8.03 -4.44
CA SER A 80 -6.59 7.26 -5.48
C SER A 80 -7.59 8.12 -6.24
N LYS A 81 -8.39 8.90 -5.52
CA LYS A 81 -9.36 9.82 -6.11
C LYS A 81 -8.66 10.90 -6.94
N PHE A 82 -7.59 11.48 -6.42
CA PHE A 82 -6.79 12.47 -7.14
C PHE A 82 -6.26 11.92 -8.45
N MET A 83 -5.66 10.72 -8.40
CA MET A 83 -5.11 10.08 -9.59
C MET A 83 -6.20 9.80 -10.63
N GLN A 84 -7.35 9.31 -10.18
CA GLN A 84 -8.48 9.00 -11.06
C GLN A 84 -9.03 10.26 -11.73
N GLU A 85 -9.26 11.33 -10.97
CA GLU A 85 -9.77 12.60 -11.48
C GLU A 85 -8.78 13.30 -12.39
N SER A 86 -7.49 13.14 -12.15
CA SER A 86 -6.42 13.76 -12.94
C SER A 86 -6.02 12.94 -14.16
N GLY A 87 -6.59 11.75 -14.33
CA GLY A 87 -6.25 10.86 -15.45
C GLY A 87 -4.83 10.27 -15.34
N ILE A 88 -4.27 10.22 -14.13
CA ILE A 88 -2.95 9.62 -13.90
C ILE A 88 -3.10 8.11 -13.96
N LYS A 89 -2.34 7.48 -14.86
CA LYS A 89 -2.35 6.04 -15.08
C LYS A 89 -0.93 5.51 -15.14
N PRO A 90 -0.73 4.18 -14.93
CA PRO A 90 0.56 3.59 -15.21
C PRO A 90 1.00 3.93 -16.63
N GLN A 91 2.25 4.38 -16.76
CA GLN A 91 2.79 4.83 -18.02
C GLN A 91 2.94 3.65 -18.98
N GLU A 92 2.41 3.79 -20.18
CA GLU A 92 2.74 2.90 -21.29
C GLU A 92 4.11 3.30 -21.84
N ILE A 93 4.98 2.35 -21.92
CA ILE A 93 6.35 2.59 -22.36
C ILE A 93 6.50 2.21 -23.84
#